data_fecf6f8b3a96ae7ab53775d54b60c1b6
#
_entry.id   fecf6f8b3a96ae7ab53775d54b60c1b6
#
_cell.length_a   1.000
_cell.length_b   1.000
_cell.length_c   1.000
_cell.angle_alpha   90.00
_cell.angle_beta   90.00
_cell.angle_gamma   90.00
#
_symmetry.space_group_name_H-M   'P 1'
#
loop_
_entity.id
_entity.type
_entity.pdbx_description
1 polymer ?
#
loop_
_entity_poly.entity_id
_entity_poly.type
_entity_poly.pdbx_seq_one_letter_code
_entity_poly.pdbx_strand_id
1 'polypeptide(L)' 'MMFEVDLELTIDEQDGAIVVQKMSKLANKAKELGFAIVEAEVEQEEEEEDGEEENEG' A
#
# COMPACT_ATOMS: atom_id res chain seq x y z
N MET A 1 -6.38 -27.83 1.79
CA MET A 1 -7.40 -26.77 1.94
C MET A 1 -6.79 -25.41 1.68
N MET A 2 -7.53 -24.55 1.01
CA MET A 2 -7.01 -23.24 0.63
C MET A 2 -7.87 -22.16 1.25
N PHE A 3 -7.21 -21.12 1.76
CA PHE A 3 -7.89 -19.96 2.30
C PHE A 3 -7.57 -18.76 1.44
N GLU A 4 -8.53 -17.90 1.29
CA GLU A 4 -8.32 -16.62 0.63
C GLU A 4 -8.31 -15.54 1.70
N VAL A 5 -7.27 -14.70 1.67
CA VAL A 5 -7.09 -13.65 2.67
C VAL A 5 -7.12 -12.31 1.96
N ASP A 6 -7.99 -11.44 2.40
CA ASP A 6 -8.06 -10.09 1.90
C ASP A 6 -7.58 -9.15 2.99
N LEU A 7 -6.73 -8.21 2.60
CA LEU A 7 -6.32 -7.22 3.55
C LEU A 7 -6.03 -5.92 2.82
N GLU A 8 -6.12 -4.85 3.55
CA GLU A 8 -5.94 -3.53 3.01
C GLU A 8 -4.85 -2.84 3.78
N LEU A 9 -3.92 -2.20 3.07
CA LEU A 9 -2.76 -1.58 3.69
C LEU A 9 -2.70 -0.12 3.30
N THR A 10 -2.22 0.68 4.22
CA THR A 10 -1.92 2.07 3.91
C THR A 10 -0.51 2.38 4.34
N ILE A 11 0.08 3.38 3.72
CA ILE A 11 1.41 3.82 4.07
C ILE A 11 1.47 5.32 3.85
N ASP A 12 2.10 6.00 4.79
CA ASP A 12 2.30 7.44 4.70
C ASP A 12 3.67 7.69 4.09
N GLU A 13 3.70 7.94 2.79
CA GLU A 13 4.94 8.08 2.07
C GLU A 13 4.71 9.06 0.92
N GLN A 14 5.65 9.96 0.70
CA GLN A 14 5.51 10.95 -0.35
C GLN A 14 6.14 10.54 -1.66
N ASP A 15 7.04 9.58 -1.63
CA ASP A 15 7.75 9.14 -2.84
C ASP A 15 7.19 7.79 -3.26
N GLY A 16 6.49 7.79 -4.40
CA GLY A 16 5.89 6.56 -4.89
C GLY A 16 6.88 5.47 -5.19
N ALA A 17 8.11 5.83 -5.56
CA ALA A 17 9.13 4.81 -5.82
C ALA A 17 9.45 4.04 -4.56
N ILE A 18 9.44 4.73 -3.41
CA ILE A 18 9.71 4.05 -2.15
C ILE A 18 8.55 3.12 -1.80
N VAL A 19 7.33 3.53 -2.10
CA VAL A 19 6.18 2.67 -1.86
C VAL A 19 6.31 1.38 -2.66
N VAL A 20 6.70 1.48 -3.92
CA VAL A 20 6.88 0.31 -4.77
C VAL A 20 7.97 -0.59 -4.22
N GLN A 21 9.08 -0.01 -3.76
CA GLN A 21 10.15 -0.80 -3.18
C GLN A 21 9.68 -1.55 -1.94
N LYS A 22 8.92 -0.88 -1.10
CA LYS A 22 8.42 -1.53 0.12
C LYS A 22 7.42 -2.60 -0.21
N MET A 23 6.61 -2.39 -1.23
CA MET A 23 5.66 -3.42 -1.65
C MET A 23 6.38 -4.66 -2.18
N SER A 24 7.49 -4.47 -2.90
CA SER A 24 8.27 -5.61 -3.35
C SER A 24 8.79 -6.42 -2.19
N LYS A 25 9.30 -5.75 -1.16
CA LYS A 25 9.80 -6.46 0.01
C LYS A 25 8.67 -7.20 0.73
N LEU A 26 7.53 -6.56 0.82
CA LEU A 26 6.37 -7.19 1.44
C LEU A 26 5.96 -8.43 0.66
N ALA A 27 5.95 -8.34 -0.66
CA ALA A 27 5.57 -9.47 -1.49
C ALA A 27 6.54 -10.63 -1.31
N ASN A 28 7.84 -10.34 -1.23
CA ASN A 28 8.83 -11.39 -1.00
C ASN A 28 8.61 -12.06 0.33
N LYS A 29 8.31 -11.28 1.36
CA LYS A 29 8.07 -11.84 2.68
C LYS A 29 6.82 -12.71 2.68
N ALA A 30 5.79 -12.26 1.99
CA ALA A 30 4.56 -13.03 1.90
C ALA A 30 4.82 -14.38 1.25
N LYS A 31 5.63 -14.39 0.19
CA LYS A 31 5.97 -15.65 -0.47
C LYS A 31 6.74 -16.57 0.44
N GLU A 32 7.64 -16.02 1.26
CA GLU A 32 8.37 -16.84 2.22
C GLU A 32 7.43 -17.51 3.21
N LEU A 33 6.34 -16.83 3.54
CA LEU A 33 5.38 -17.37 4.49
C LEU A 33 4.39 -18.32 3.84
N GLY A 34 4.46 -18.50 2.54
CA GLY A 34 3.60 -19.44 1.85
C GLY A 34 2.39 -18.84 1.18
N PHE A 35 2.32 -17.50 1.12
CA PHE A 35 1.21 -16.84 0.45
C PHE A 35 1.47 -16.75 -1.05
N ALA A 36 0.41 -16.90 -1.82
CA ALA A 36 0.46 -16.60 -3.25
C ALA A 36 -0.29 -15.30 -3.45
N ILE A 37 0.37 -14.32 -4.04
CA ILE A 37 -0.24 -13.03 -4.30
C ILE A 37 -0.88 -13.08 -5.67
N VAL A 38 -2.20 -13.02 -5.71
CA VAL A 38 -2.93 -13.11 -6.96
C VAL A 38 -3.34 -11.74 -7.48
N GLU A 39 -3.28 -10.73 -6.62
CA GLU A 39 -3.66 -9.39 -7.02
C GLU A 39 -2.97 -8.38 -6.12
N ALA A 40 -2.42 -7.35 -6.73
CA ALA A 40 -1.79 -6.27 -5.97
C ALA A 40 -2.01 -4.97 -6.71
N GLU A 41 -2.35 -3.94 -5.97
CA GLU A 41 -2.57 -2.61 -6.50
C GLU A 41 -1.96 -1.59 -5.59
N VAL A 42 -1.42 -0.52 -6.18
CA VAL A 42 -0.96 0.62 -5.43
C VAL A 42 -1.73 1.83 -5.94
N GLU A 43 -2.40 2.50 -5.03
CA GLU A 43 -3.16 3.69 -5.36
C GLU A 43 -2.64 4.84 -4.52
N GLN A 44 -2.48 5.97 -5.16
CA GLN A 44 -2.13 7.18 -4.46
C GLN A 44 -3.41 7.89 -4.07
N GLU A 45 -3.59 8.11 -2.78
CA GLU A 45 -4.74 8.82 -2.28
C GLU A 45 -4.32 10.21 -1.88
N GLU A 46 -5.06 11.19 -2.34
CA GLU A 46 -4.77 12.57 -2.00
C GLU A 46 -5.52 12.96 -0.77
N GLU A 47 -4.81 13.61 0.14
CA GLU A 47 -5.43 14.14 1.32
C GLU A 47 -5.74 15.57 1.11
N GLU A 48 -6.92 15.88 1.29
CA GLU A 48 -7.37 17.21 1.02
C GLU A 48 -6.95 18.14 2.09
N GLU A 49 -6.88 18.20 2.13
CA GLU A 49 -6.73 18.79 3.09
C GLU A 49 -6.29 19.68 3.17
N ASP A 50 -6.56 19.13 2.80
CA ASP A 50 -6.25 19.59 2.97
C ASP A 50 -6.18 20.51 2.83
N GLY A 51 -6.26 20.65 2.54
CA GLY A 51 -6.09 21.36 2.57
C GLY A 51 -6.32 22.15 2.66
N GLU A 52 -6.39 22.09 2.67
CA GLU A 52 -6.49 22.74 2.96
C GLU A 52 -6.56 23.40 3.37
N GLU A 53 -6.63 23.43 3.36
CA GLU A 53 -6.56 23.99 3.83
C GLU A 53 -6.50 24.63 4.03
N GLU A 54 -6.58 24.74 3.80
CA GLU A 54 -6.38 25.34 4.08
C GLU A 54 -6.37 26.00 4.34
N ASN A 55 -6.53 26.21 4.18
CA ASN A 55 -6.37 26.79 4.50
C ASN A 55 -6.51 27.47 4.75
N GLU A 56 -6.69 27.79 4.66
CA GLU A 56 -6.68 28.30 5.02
C GLU A 56 -6.55 28.89 5.36
N GLY A 57 -6.55 29.06 5.31
CA GLY A 57 -6.33 29.51 5.74
C GLY A 57 -6.20 29.79 5.77
#